data_df77011eec61f50af068206ebe104141
#
_entry.id   df77011eec61f50af068206ebe104141
#
_cell.length_a   1.000
_cell.length_b   1.000
_cell.length_c   1.000
_cell.angle_alpha   90.00
_cell.angle_beta   90.00
_cell.angle_gamma   90.00
#
_symmetry.space_group_name_H-M   'P 1'
#
loop_
_entity.id
_entity.type
_entity.pdbx_description
1 polymer ?
#
loop_
_entity_poly.entity_id
_entity_poly.type
_entity_poly.pdbx_seq_one_letter_code
_entity_poly.pdbx_strand_id
1 'polypeptide(L)'
;AASDVYKRQLNMRMMKKGLLYLFMSLFSVVLFTACGDDDPQPIQDGEFDGVYLGTLDVNAGDLGEQNDIPQKIYISKTGENQLKMQLKKFSYPGIGELGDIELDGIKAVKAGNGCIFTGTGAVTLAPGECNLDVAGSINDGKLSMNIKVKVAIFNIDVNFDGSKMAADKSSEADILTFIFNNDMVIGEPIIDGTDISFMISDDMTNEQLSTLAPTFTISQGAVVDKQSGTEQDFTQPVVYTVTSEDGIVRKQYTVAVVGKEKDINLDAWTTVKSETSGSTESYETPVGRFGTSNPGLMTINDMISSAGLSPLEYPVKPIEGKEGKAAQVKTIYTFISIGGMDFNAAMAGLIPYVTSGSLFTGSFETDMGNPLNSTKFGIPFVGEPVTLSGWYKYTPGPVYYDNKNQIVSDKVDECSIYAVLYEEALDKDGNNIVLTGDYKDKEAYIGTSSRVVMRAALENGGEVKDWTEFTASFNLLKDKTYDPSKKYYLAVVCASSAEGDYYQGAPGSTLIVDNLKVTSK
;
A
#
# COMPACT_ATOMS: atom_id res chain seq x y z
N ALA A 1 -14.71 34.88 5.63
CA ALA A 1 -14.33 33.95 6.71
C ALA A 1 -13.25 32.93 6.24
N ALA A 2 -13.40 32.25 5.09
CA ALA A 2 -12.39 31.30 4.57
C ALA A 2 -11.06 31.99 4.19
N SER A 3 -11.11 33.19 3.64
CA SER A 3 -9.93 34.02 3.26
C SER A 3 -9.10 34.46 4.46
N ASP A 4 -9.71 34.64 5.63
CA ASP A 4 -9.01 35.09 6.85
C ASP A 4 -8.31 33.92 7.57
N VAL A 5 -8.87 32.72 7.49
CA VAL A 5 -8.24 31.51 8.01
C VAL A 5 -7.00 31.18 7.19
N TYR A 6 -7.10 31.27 5.85
CA TYR A 6 -5.99 31.04 4.93
C TYR A 6 -4.86 32.06 5.13
N LYS A 7 -5.19 33.36 5.30
CA LYS A 7 -4.19 34.40 5.60
C LYS A 7 -3.53 34.22 6.98
N ARG A 8 -4.26 33.76 7.99
CA ARG A 8 -3.67 33.45 9.31
C ARG A 8 -2.73 32.25 9.25
N GLN A 9 -3.09 31.21 8.48
CA GLN A 9 -2.19 30.05 8.27
C GLN A 9 -0.94 30.43 7.48
N LEU A 10 -1.07 31.25 6.42
CA LEU A 10 0.06 31.74 5.65
C LEU A 10 1.00 32.63 6.48
N ASN A 11 0.44 33.52 7.31
CA ASN A 11 1.25 34.37 8.21
C ASN A 11 1.94 33.54 9.31
N MET A 12 1.30 32.51 9.85
CA MET A 12 1.91 31.60 10.82
C MET A 12 3.05 30.78 10.20
N ARG A 13 2.88 30.32 8.94
CA ARG A 13 3.93 29.63 8.16
C ARG A 13 5.13 30.54 7.87
N MET A 14 4.88 31.79 7.48
CA MET A 14 5.97 32.76 7.24
C MET A 14 6.69 33.15 8.53
N MET A 15 5.99 33.26 9.67
CA MET A 15 6.61 33.46 10.98
C MET A 15 7.45 32.25 11.42
N LYS A 16 6.98 31.01 11.20
CA LYS A 16 7.76 29.79 11.52
C LYS A 16 9.03 29.70 10.66
N LYS A 17 8.94 29.96 9.35
CA LYS A 17 10.11 30.01 8.45
C LYS A 17 11.07 31.13 8.84
N GLY A 18 10.57 32.32 9.17
CA GLY A 18 11.39 33.45 9.64
C GLY A 18 12.10 33.17 10.96
N LEU A 19 11.46 32.44 11.88
CA LEU A 19 12.03 32.05 13.16
C LEU A 19 13.14 30.99 12.95
N LEU A 20 12.95 30.04 12.04
CA LEU A 20 13.96 29.02 11.70
C LEU A 20 15.18 29.62 11.02
N TYR A 21 15.00 30.59 10.10
CA TYR A 21 16.11 31.32 9.48
C TYR A 21 16.82 32.22 10.49
N LEU A 22 16.10 32.78 11.47
CA LEU A 22 16.68 33.56 12.57
C LEU A 22 17.54 32.66 13.48
N PHE A 23 17.10 31.42 13.76
CA PHE A 23 17.87 30.42 14.50
C PHE A 23 19.11 29.95 13.71
N MET A 24 19.01 29.73 12.39
CA MET A 24 20.15 29.38 11.54
C MET A 24 21.17 30.52 11.45
N SER A 25 20.72 31.78 11.43
CA SER A 25 21.64 32.95 11.46
C SER A 25 22.29 33.18 12.83
N LEU A 26 21.60 32.83 13.93
CA LEU A 26 22.18 32.81 15.26
C LEU A 26 23.28 31.74 15.41
N PHE A 27 23.14 30.57 14.73
CA PHE A 27 24.15 29.51 14.76
C PHE A 27 25.50 29.97 14.16
N SER A 28 25.45 30.74 13.06
CA SER A 28 26.67 31.32 12.46
C SER A 28 27.29 32.43 13.34
N VAL A 29 26.49 33.11 14.17
CA VAL A 29 26.97 34.14 15.09
C VAL A 29 27.56 33.53 16.37
N VAL A 30 26.99 32.45 16.89
CA VAL A 30 27.48 31.79 18.11
C VAL A 30 28.87 31.15 17.91
N LEU A 31 29.21 30.73 16.67
CA LEU A 31 30.55 30.22 16.35
C LEU A 31 31.63 31.33 16.30
N PHE A 32 31.25 32.63 16.26
CA PHE A 32 32.19 33.75 16.16
C PHE A 32 32.27 34.66 17.42
N THR A 33 31.41 34.42 18.43
CA THR A 33 31.38 35.26 19.64
C THR A 33 31.74 34.54 20.94
N ALA A 34 32.25 33.31 20.88
CA ALA A 34 32.79 32.63 22.07
C ALA A 34 34.18 33.13 22.43
N CYS A 35 34.27 34.42 22.86
CA CYS A 35 35.36 34.96 23.67
C CYS A 35 34.80 35.25 25.06
N GLY A 36 34.41 34.23 25.79
CA GLY A 36 34.09 34.23 27.21
C GLY A 36 34.39 32.83 27.73
N ASP A 37 35.03 32.72 28.87
CA ASP A 37 35.54 31.49 29.49
C ASP A 37 34.48 30.46 29.94
N ASP A 38 33.29 30.41 29.34
CA ASP A 38 32.30 29.36 29.57
C ASP A 38 32.31 28.38 28.39
N ASP A 39 33.05 27.28 28.53
CA ASP A 39 32.94 26.12 27.64
C ASP A 39 31.47 25.65 27.56
N PRO A 40 30.95 25.35 26.35
CA PRO A 40 29.58 24.84 26.20
C PRO A 40 29.38 23.65 27.11
N GLN A 41 28.42 23.73 28.03
CA GLN A 41 28.15 22.64 28.97
C GLN A 41 27.74 21.37 28.17
N PRO A 42 28.30 20.20 28.51
CA PRO A 42 27.94 18.96 27.83
C PRO A 42 26.48 18.58 28.11
N ILE A 43 25.86 17.96 27.11
CA ILE A 43 24.52 17.39 27.25
C ILE A 43 24.59 16.25 28.28
N GLN A 44 23.69 16.28 29.27
CA GLN A 44 23.62 15.23 30.29
C GLN A 44 22.90 13.99 29.74
N ASP A 45 23.17 12.81 30.32
CA ASP A 45 22.49 11.56 29.96
C ASP A 45 20.98 11.66 30.27
N GLY A 46 20.14 11.29 29.32
CA GLY A 46 18.69 11.32 29.47
C GLY A 46 18.04 12.71 29.36
N GLU A 47 18.81 13.79 29.23
CA GLU A 47 18.28 15.16 29.22
C GLU A 47 17.31 15.39 28.06
N PHE A 48 17.68 14.94 26.85
CA PHE A 48 16.87 15.07 25.65
C PHE A 48 16.35 13.73 25.13
N ASP A 49 16.76 12.62 25.74
CA ASP A 49 16.33 11.28 25.34
C ASP A 49 14.81 11.14 25.49
N GLY A 50 14.21 10.51 24.51
CA GLY A 50 12.77 10.21 24.55
C GLY A 50 12.14 10.05 23.18
N VAL A 51 10.84 9.85 23.21
CA VAL A 51 9.98 9.75 22.02
C VAL A 51 9.24 11.07 21.88
N TYR A 52 9.33 11.66 20.70
CA TYR A 52 8.65 12.90 20.35
C TYR A 52 7.56 12.57 19.31
N LEU A 53 6.31 12.81 19.68
CA LEU A 53 5.16 12.65 18.79
C LEU A 53 4.81 14.01 18.19
N GLY A 54 4.69 14.05 16.88
CA GLY A 54 4.38 15.25 16.13
C GLY A 54 3.94 14.95 14.71
N THR A 55 4.13 15.92 13.82
CA THR A 55 3.79 15.80 12.42
C THR A 55 4.99 16.14 11.53
N LEU A 56 5.06 15.45 10.38
CA LEU A 56 5.96 15.79 9.28
C LEU A 56 5.19 16.59 8.24
N ASP A 57 5.80 17.69 7.79
CA ASP A 57 5.41 18.40 6.57
C ASP A 57 6.49 18.12 5.53
N VAL A 58 6.14 17.44 4.46
CA VAL A 58 7.05 16.99 3.39
C VAL A 58 6.79 17.83 2.15
N ASN A 59 7.81 18.50 1.63
CA ASN A 59 7.76 19.22 0.35
C ASN A 59 8.78 18.60 -0.61
N ALA A 60 8.27 17.91 -1.62
CA ALA A 60 9.06 17.25 -2.65
C ALA A 60 9.15 18.11 -3.95
N GLY A 61 8.95 19.43 -3.87
CA GLY A 61 8.98 20.33 -5.00
C GLY A 61 7.89 20.02 -6.01
N ASP A 62 8.29 19.73 -7.25
CA ASP A 62 7.36 19.42 -8.35
C ASP A 62 6.57 18.11 -8.14
N LEU A 63 6.99 17.26 -7.19
CA LEU A 63 6.27 16.03 -6.84
C LEU A 63 5.18 16.24 -5.78
N GLY A 64 5.03 17.47 -5.26
CA GLY A 64 3.94 17.86 -4.37
C GLY A 64 4.33 18.02 -2.92
N GLU A 65 3.32 18.36 -2.11
CA GLU A 65 3.44 18.56 -0.66
C GLU A 65 2.48 17.62 0.07
N GLN A 66 2.96 17.02 1.15
CA GLN A 66 2.17 16.30 2.14
C GLN A 66 2.38 16.95 3.50
N ASN A 67 1.31 17.29 4.18
CA ASN A 67 1.37 17.98 5.46
C ASN A 67 0.66 17.17 6.54
N ASP A 68 1.05 17.46 7.81
CA ASP A 68 0.44 16.88 8.99
C ASP A 68 0.52 15.34 9.05
N ILE A 69 1.59 14.73 8.49
CA ILE A 69 1.82 13.27 8.58
C ILE A 69 2.23 12.94 10.02
N PRO A 70 1.41 12.21 10.80
CA PRO A 70 1.75 11.86 12.16
C PRO A 70 2.99 10.98 12.22
N GLN A 71 3.95 11.31 13.08
CA GLN A 71 5.21 10.57 13.18
C GLN A 71 5.78 10.61 14.59
N LYS A 72 6.42 9.51 15.02
CA LYS A 72 7.29 9.46 16.19
C LYS A 72 8.75 9.61 15.78
N ILE A 73 9.48 10.40 16.55
CA ILE A 73 10.93 10.51 16.45
C ILE A 73 11.54 10.12 17.79
N TYR A 74 12.44 9.15 17.73
CA TYR A 74 13.20 8.68 18.87
C TYR A 74 14.53 9.41 18.91
N ILE A 75 14.82 10.10 20.01
CA ILE A 75 16.08 10.78 20.25
C ILE A 75 16.78 10.08 21.42
N SER A 76 18.06 9.77 21.26
CA SER A 76 18.91 9.25 22.32
C SER A 76 20.32 9.82 22.22
N LYS A 77 20.98 9.98 23.36
CA LYS A 77 22.38 10.38 23.43
C LYS A 77 23.28 9.18 23.12
N THR A 78 24.27 9.36 22.26
CA THR A 78 25.22 8.30 21.86
C THR A 78 26.67 8.63 22.18
N GLY A 79 26.96 9.88 22.52
CA GLY A 79 28.30 10.34 22.89
C GLY A 79 28.29 11.71 23.56
N GLU A 80 29.46 12.22 23.90
CA GLU A 80 29.58 13.59 24.38
C GLU A 80 29.13 14.55 23.29
N ASN A 81 28.06 15.31 23.56
CA ASN A 81 27.44 16.20 22.58
C ASN A 81 27.01 15.54 21.24
N GLN A 82 26.63 14.27 21.30
CA GLN A 82 26.13 13.54 20.14
C GLN A 82 24.77 12.91 20.43
N LEU A 83 23.87 13.05 19.48
CA LEU A 83 22.53 12.46 19.49
C LEU A 83 22.39 11.47 18.33
N LYS A 84 21.49 10.53 18.52
CA LYS A 84 20.97 9.62 17.52
C LYS A 84 19.49 9.89 17.33
N MET A 85 19.05 9.91 16.09
CA MET A 85 17.65 10.04 15.69
C MET A 85 17.20 8.76 14.99
N GLN A 86 15.99 8.30 15.32
CA GLN A 86 15.37 7.19 14.63
C GLN A 86 13.89 7.50 14.35
N LEU A 87 13.45 7.17 13.13
CA LEU A 87 12.05 7.01 12.75
C LEU A 87 11.85 5.53 12.44
N LYS A 88 10.95 4.87 13.14
CA LYS A 88 10.69 3.44 12.94
C LYS A 88 9.47 3.27 12.06
N LYS A 89 9.52 2.28 11.15
CA LYS A 89 8.43 1.92 10.23
C LYS A 89 7.85 3.17 9.54
N PHE A 90 8.74 4.04 9.04
CA PHE A 90 8.30 5.26 8.36
C PHE A 90 7.44 4.89 7.16
N SER A 91 6.22 5.41 7.14
CA SER A 91 5.25 5.21 6.08
C SER A 91 4.86 6.54 5.46
N TYR A 92 4.80 6.58 4.14
CA TYR A 92 4.38 7.77 3.40
C TYR A 92 3.01 7.53 2.77
N PRO A 93 2.04 8.44 2.96
CA PRO A 93 0.70 8.31 2.39
C PRO A 93 0.74 8.04 0.87
N GLY A 94 0.01 7.01 0.42
CA GLY A 94 -0.04 6.61 -0.99
C GLY A 94 1.14 5.79 -1.50
N ILE A 95 2.22 5.62 -0.69
CA ILE A 95 3.37 4.79 -1.05
C ILE A 95 3.49 3.56 -0.13
N GLY A 96 3.10 3.70 1.14
CA GLY A 96 3.23 2.66 2.15
C GLY A 96 4.51 2.78 2.97
N GLU A 97 4.91 1.68 3.62
CA GLU A 97 6.08 1.64 4.50
C GLU A 97 7.38 1.71 3.69
N LEU A 98 8.22 2.70 4.03
CA LEU A 98 9.53 2.92 3.41
C LEU A 98 10.69 2.34 4.24
N GLY A 99 10.42 1.95 5.50
CA GLY A 99 11.39 1.36 6.42
C GLY A 99 11.84 2.26 7.54
N ASP A 100 12.89 1.85 8.25
CA ASP A 100 13.47 2.60 9.36
C ASP A 100 14.48 3.62 8.86
N ILE A 101 14.40 4.85 9.42
CA ILE A 101 15.38 5.90 9.19
C ILE A 101 16.19 6.07 10.48
N GLU A 102 17.50 5.89 10.39
CA GLU A 102 18.40 6.04 11.52
C GLU A 102 19.56 6.95 11.15
N LEU A 103 19.81 7.96 11.98
CA LEU A 103 20.94 8.86 11.86
C LEU A 103 21.65 8.97 13.18
N ASP A 104 22.91 8.54 13.23
CA ASP A 104 23.78 8.64 14.40
C ASP A 104 24.82 9.77 14.26
N GLY A 105 25.44 10.12 15.38
CA GLY A 105 26.51 11.12 15.39
C GLY A 105 26.05 12.57 15.12
N ILE A 106 24.77 12.87 15.33
CA ILE A 106 24.22 14.22 15.23
C ILE A 106 24.88 15.11 16.29
N LYS A 107 25.60 16.12 15.86
CA LYS A 107 26.27 17.07 16.78
C LYS A 107 25.24 17.97 17.44
N ALA A 108 25.27 18.05 18.76
CA ALA A 108 24.36 18.86 19.53
C ALA A 108 25.12 19.79 20.48
N VAL A 109 24.62 20.99 20.65
CA VAL A 109 25.17 22.01 21.55
C VAL A 109 24.08 22.49 22.48
N LYS A 110 24.36 22.50 23.79
CA LYS A 110 23.41 22.99 24.79
C LYS A 110 23.15 24.49 24.60
N ALA A 111 21.89 24.89 24.66
CA ALA A 111 21.42 26.25 24.49
C ALA A 111 20.33 26.54 25.52
N GLY A 112 20.69 27.14 26.65
CA GLY A 112 19.79 27.36 27.79
C GLY A 112 19.26 26.03 28.36
N ASN A 113 17.95 25.88 28.45
CA ASN A 113 17.28 24.64 28.87
C ASN A 113 17.11 23.62 27.73
N GLY A 114 17.57 23.91 26.52
CA GLY A 114 17.46 23.08 25.37
C GLY A 114 18.79 22.75 24.70
N CYS A 115 18.74 22.21 23.49
CA CYS A 115 19.87 22.04 22.61
C CYS A 115 19.54 22.40 21.17
N ILE A 116 20.56 22.79 20.41
CA ILE A 116 20.52 22.87 18.95
C ILE A 116 21.40 21.76 18.39
N PHE A 117 20.99 21.20 17.27
CA PHE A 117 21.72 20.07 16.69
C PHE A 117 21.76 20.12 15.16
N THR A 118 22.82 19.54 14.60
CA THR A 118 22.98 19.33 13.15
C THR A 118 23.66 17.98 12.89
N GLY A 119 23.28 17.35 11.79
CA GLY A 119 23.88 16.07 11.39
C GLY A 119 23.70 15.81 9.90
N THR A 120 24.56 14.98 9.35
CA THR A 120 24.45 14.52 7.97
C THR A 120 24.67 13.01 7.94
N GLY A 121 24.02 12.32 7.02
CA GLY A 121 24.21 10.90 6.83
C GLY A 121 23.50 10.38 5.60
N ALA A 122 23.59 9.07 5.37
CA ALA A 122 22.91 8.41 4.29
C ALA A 122 22.13 7.21 4.84
N VAL A 123 20.93 7.00 4.30
CA VAL A 123 20.07 5.84 4.60
C VAL A 123 19.59 5.23 3.29
N THR A 124 19.38 3.92 3.29
CA THR A 124 18.78 3.24 2.13
C THR A 124 17.32 2.98 2.44
N LEU A 125 16.44 3.61 1.66
CA LEU A 125 14.99 3.40 1.71
C LEU A 125 14.53 2.68 0.42
N ALA A 126 13.26 2.32 0.34
CA ALA A 126 12.69 1.66 -0.83
C ALA A 126 13.02 2.34 -2.18
N PRO A 127 13.00 3.70 -2.32
CA PRO A 127 13.39 4.36 -3.57
C PRO A 127 14.91 4.44 -3.82
N GLY A 128 15.76 4.00 -2.87
CA GLY A 128 17.22 3.99 -3.03
C GLY A 128 17.99 4.70 -1.93
N GLU A 129 19.26 5.03 -2.19
CA GLU A 129 20.13 5.75 -1.25
C GLU A 129 19.69 7.21 -1.11
N CYS A 130 19.40 7.62 0.13
CA CYS A 130 18.96 8.95 0.50
C CYS A 130 20.05 9.63 1.34
N ASN A 131 20.56 10.79 0.91
CA ASN A 131 21.44 11.61 1.71
C ASN A 131 20.62 12.60 2.54
N LEU A 132 20.88 12.63 3.84
CA LEU A 132 20.16 13.45 4.82
C LEU A 132 21.05 14.57 5.35
N ASP A 133 20.48 15.77 5.47
CA ASP A 133 21.06 16.92 6.19
C ASP A 133 20.01 17.39 7.18
N VAL A 134 20.29 17.24 8.48
CA VAL A 134 19.34 17.48 9.58
C VAL A 134 19.81 18.66 10.40
N ALA A 135 18.90 19.58 10.70
CA ALA A 135 19.12 20.68 11.62
C ALA A 135 17.87 20.92 12.48
N GLY A 136 18.05 21.16 13.77
CA GLY A 136 16.91 21.35 14.65
C GLY A 136 17.26 21.78 16.06
N SER A 137 16.23 21.79 16.91
CA SER A 137 16.36 22.12 18.32
C SER A 137 15.37 21.32 19.17
N ILE A 138 15.79 21.08 20.41
CA ILE A 138 14.89 20.58 21.46
C ILE A 138 14.84 21.66 22.54
N ASN A 139 13.65 22.11 22.91
CA ASN A 139 13.46 23.10 23.95
C ASN A 139 12.16 22.84 24.71
N ASP A 140 12.20 22.79 26.04
CA ASP A 140 11.04 22.56 26.92
C ASP A 140 10.19 21.36 26.47
N GLY A 141 10.85 20.25 26.08
CA GLY A 141 10.20 19.03 25.62
C GLY A 141 9.58 19.12 24.22
N LYS A 142 9.86 20.16 23.46
CA LYS A 142 9.45 20.28 22.05
C LYS A 142 10.64 20.06 21.14
N LEU A 143 10.48 19.20 20.15
CA LEU A 143 11.42 18.95 19.07
C LEU A 143 10.92 19.63 17.80
N SER A 144 11.76 20.49 17.23
CA SER A 144 11.51 21.11 15.93
C SER A 144 12.73 20.92 15.05
N MET A 145 12.56 20.39 13.84
CA MET A 145 13.68 20.16 12.94
C MET A 145 13.29 20.22 11.47
N ASN A 146 14.29 20.51 10.65
CA ASN A 146 14.24 20.40 9.20
C ASN A 146 15.20 19.29 8.76
N ILE A 147 14.75 18.45 7.85
CA ILE A 147 15.54 17.40 7.21
C ILE A 147 15.50 17.66 5.70
N LYS A 148 16.67 17.91 5.12
CA LYS A 148 16.82 17.94 3.67
C LYS A 148 17.23 16.57 3.20
N VAL A 149 16.42 15.98 2.34
CA VAL A 149 16.65 14.66 1.78
C VAL A 149 17.00 14.81 0.30
N LYS A 150 18.13 14.23 -0.10
CA LYS A 150 18.52 14.15 -1.49
C LYS A 150 18.50 12.69 -1.93
N VAL A 151 17.63 12.37 -2.87
CA VAL A 151 17.49 11.03 -3.46
C VAL A 151 17.45 11.16 -4.98
N ALA A 152 18.39 10.50 -5.66
CA ALA A 152 18.58 10.62 -7.10
C ALA A 152 18.66 12.10 -7.55
N ILE A 153 17.69 12.58 -8.33
CA ILE A 153 17.62 13.98 -8.80
C ILE A 153 16.71 14.86 -7.94
N PHE A 154 16.04 14.30 -6.93
CA PHE A 154 15.05 15.00 -6.12
C PHE A 154 15.68 15.57 -4.86
N ASN A 155 15.23 16.78 -4.50
CA ASN A 155 15.50 17.39 -3.21
C ASN A 155 14.16 17.53 -2.49
N ILE A 156 14.07 16.95 -1.29
CA ILE A 156 12.87 16.93 -0.49
C ILE A 156 13.16 17.66 0.81
N ASP A 157 12.32 18.62 1.15
CA ASP A 157 12.36 19.34 2.43
C ASP A 157 11.30 18.74 3.36
N VAL A 158 11.75 18.27 4.53
CA VAL A 158 10.88 17.69 5.56
C VAL A 158 11.01 18.53 6.83
N ASN A 159 9.89 19.00 7.35
CA ASN A 159 9.84 19.68 8.64
C ASN A 159 9.10 18.79 9.64
N PHE A 160 9.63 18.70 10.85
CA PHE A 160 8.99 18.04 11.97
C PHE A 160 8.80 19.01 13.14
N ASP A 161 7.58 19.02 13.66
CA ASP A 161 7.26 19.69 14.92
C ASP A 161 6.53 18.70 15.85
N GLY A 162 7.10 18.44 17.02
CA GLY A 162 6.53 17.46 17.95
C GLY A 162 6.83 17.76 19.41
N SER A 163 6.19 17.02 20.30
CA SER A 163 6.35 17.14 21.74
C SER A 163 6.77 15.79 22.35
N LYS A 164 7.63 15.85 23.38
CA LYS A 164 8.09 14.69 24.13
C LYS A 164 6.89 13.99 24.79
N MET A 165 6.79 12.68 24.55
CA MET A 165 5.77 11.84 25.17
C MET A 165 6.19 11.51 26.62
N ALA A 166 5.20 11.40 27.52
CA ALA A 166 5.43 10.94 28.89
C ALA A 166 5.81 9.45 28.94
N ALA A 167 5.29 8.66 28.00
CA ALA A 167 5.64 7.27 27.77
C ALA A 167 5.52 6.94 26.28
N ASP A 168 6.30 5.98 25.79
CA ASP A 168 6.14 5.47 24.44
C ASP A 168 4.86 4.62 24.37
N LYS A 169 3.88 5.08 23.59
CA LYS A 169 2.62 4.39 23.36
C LYS A 169 2.73 3.49 22.13
N SER A 170 1.95 2.43 22.10
CA SER A 170 1.98 1.49 20.97
C SER A 170 1.44 2.10 19.67
N SER A 171 2.12 1.84 18.56
CA SER A 171 1.64 2.12 17.20
C SER A 171 0.95 0.90 16.57
N GLU A 172 0.75 -0.20 17.30
CA GLU A 172 0.06 -1.39 16.80
C GLU A 172 -1.45 -1.14 16.72
N ALA A 173 -2.07 -1.55 15.61
CA ALA A 173 -3.49 -1.34 15.32
C ALA A 173 -4.10 -2.62 14.72
N ASP A 174 -3.86 -3.78 15.35
CA ASP A 174 -4.26 -5.07 14.79
C ASP A 174 -5.53 -5.62 15.45
N ILE A 175 -6.35 -6.33 14.64
CA ILE A 175 -7.31 -7.31 15.15
C ILE A 175 -6.53 -8.61 15.31
N LEU A 176 -6.45 -9.10 16.55
CA LEU A 176 -5.64 -10.28 16.91
C LEU A 176 -6.45 -11.58 16.85
N THR A 177 -7.73 -11.50 17.21
CA THR A 177 -8.68 -12.63 17.14
C THR A 177 -10.03 -12.12 16.66
N PHE A 178 -10.77 -12.97 15.93
CA PHE A 178 -12.11 -12.66 15.48
C PHE A 178 -12.95 -13.94 15.48
N ILE A 179 -14.03 -14.00 16.25
CA ILE A 179 -14.78 -15.23 16.53
C ILE A 179 -16.28 -14.94 16.49
N PHE A 180 -17.06 -15.86 15.90
CA PHE A 180 -18.51 -15.89 16.01
C PHE A 180 -18.94 -17.05 16.92
N ASN A 181 -19.72 -16.75 17.95
CA ASN A 181 -20.38 -17.76 18.77
C ASN A 181 -21.74 -18.14 18.14
N ASN A 182 -21.71 -18.74 16.96
CA ASN A 182 -22.90 -19.10 16.19
C ASN A 182 -22.62 -20.39 15.41
N ASP A 183 -23.41 -21.44 15.66
CA ASP A 183 -23.24 -22.79 15.08
C ASP A 183 -23.41 -22.81 13.54
N MET A 184 -24.01 -21.77 12.96
CA MET A 184 -24.16 -21.63 11.51
C MET A 184 -22.95 -20.94 10.86
N VAL A 185 -22.00 -20.43 11.63
CA VAL A 185 -20.68 -20.02 11.13
C VAL A 185 -19.77 -21.24 11.17
N ILE A 186 -19.24 -21.64 10.03
CA ILE A 186 -18.49 -22.89 9.85
C ILE A 186 -17.00 -22.62 10.03
N GLY A 187 -16.44 -23.22 11.08
CA GLY A 187 -15.03 -23.08 11.42
C GLY A 187 -14.70 -21.71 12.04
N GLU A 188 -13.41 -21.45 12.21
CA GLU A 188 -12.92 -20.16 12.72
C GLU A 188 -12.73 -19.18 11.56
N PRO A 189 -13.08 -17.89 11.76
CA PRO A 189 -12.75 -16.85 10.80
C PRO A 189 -11.24 -16.77 10.55
N ILE A 190 -10.86 -16.55 9.31
CA ILE A 190 -9.47 -16.44 8.88
C ILE A 190 -9.11 -14.96 8.78
N ILE A 191 -8.08 -14.54 9.51
CA ILE A 191 -7.49 -13.21 9.42
C ILE A 191 -6.31 -13.29 8.46
N ASP A 192 -6.38 -12.55 7.35
CA ASP A 192 -5.34 -12.47 6.34
C ASP A 192 -5.04 -10.99 6.05
N GLY A 193 -3.96 -10.48 6.66
CA GLY A 193 -3.68 -9.05 6.65
C GLY A 193 -4.83 -8.24 7.24
N THR A 194 -5.46 -7.40 6.44
CA THR A 194 -6.64 -6.60 6.82
C THR A 194 -7.97 -7.22 6.38
N ASP A 195 -7.95 -8.39 5.78
CA ASP A 195 -9.15 -9.11 5.39
C ASP A 195 -9.48 -10.22 6.38
N ILE A 196 -10.72 -10.25 6.82
CA ILE A 196 -11.25 -11.31 7.70
C ILE A 196 -12.37 -12.01 6.97
N SER A 197 -12.22 -13.31 6.77
CA SER A 197 -13.22 -14.11 6.06
C SER A 197 -13.75 -15.23 6.93
N PHE A 198 -15.04 -15.53 6.78
CA PHE A 198 -15.68 -16.63 7.48
C PHE A 198 -16.68 -17.35 6.57
N MET A 199 -16.91 -18.63 6.88
CA MET A 199 -17.87 -19.47 6.17
C MET A 199 -19.18 -19.56 6.93
N ILE A 200 -20.25 -19.73 6.18
CA ILE A 200 -21.59 -19.94 6.74
C ILE A 200 -22.20 -21.23 6.21
N SER A 201 -23.11 -21.81 6.98
CA SER A 201 -23.98 -22.88 6.53
C SER A 201 -24.88 -22.42 5.39
N ASP A 202 -25.16 -23.29 4.43
CA ASP A 202 -26.12 -23.02 3.35
C ASP A 202 -27.53 -22.71 3.89
N ASP A 203 -27.86 -23.14 5.13
CA ASP A 203 -29.13 -22.89 5.80
C ASP A 203 -29.21 -21.53 6.52
N MET A 204 -28.09 -20.77 6.59
CA MET A 204 -28.10 -19.44 7.21
C MET A 204 -28.87 -18.44 6.35
N THR A 205 -29.89 -17.82 6.95
CA THR A 205 -30.70 -16.81 6.27
C THR A 205 -30.05 -15.42 6.32
N ASN A 206 -30.44 -14.54 5.39
CA ASN A 206 -29.98 -13.13 5.40
C ASN A 206 -30.38 -12.40 6.70
N GLU A 207 -31.51 -12.74 7.31
CA GLU A 207 -31.95 -12.18 8.59
C GLU A 207 -30.97 -12.56 9.72
N GLN A 208 -30.54 -13.82 9.78
CA GLN A 208 -29.55 -14.29 10.73
C GLN A 208 -28.17 -13.66 10.48
N LEU A 209 -27.79 -13.53 9.20
CA LEU A 209 -26.53 -12.92 8.79
C LEU A 209 -26.47 -11.42 9.13
N SER A 210 -27.63 -10.72 9.08
CA SER A 210 -27.72 -9.30 9.41
C SER A 210 -27.62 -8.97 10.92
N THR A 211 -27.61 -9.99 11.79
CA THR A 211 -27.60 -9.85 13.26
C THR A 211 -26.45 -10.62 13.91
N LEU A 212 -25.43 -10.99 13.16
CA LEU A 212 -24.25 -11.64 13.72
C LEU A 212 -23.46 -10.69 14.62
N ALA A 213 -23.06 -11.18 15.81
CA ALA A 213 -22.33 -10.42 16.80
C ALA A 213 -20.92 -11.04 17.03
N PRO A 214 -19.89 -10.63 16.29
CA PRO A 214 -18.56 -11.17 16.47
C PRO A 214 -17.90 -10.67 17.76
N THR A 215 -17.12 -11.54 18.38
CA THR A 215 -16.22 -11.16 19.47
C THR A 215 -14.80 -11.15 18.96
N PHE A 216 -14.02 -10.13 19.32
CA PHE A 216 -12.65 -9.99 18.84
C PHE A 216 -11.77 -9.29 19.88
N THR A 217 -10.46 -9.47 19.74
CA THR A 217 -9.45 -8.74 20.51
C THR A 217 -8.59 -7.91 19.57
N ILE A 218 -8.08 -6.80 20.07
CA ILE A 218 -7.25 -5.87 19.32
C ILE A 218 -5.92 -5.63 20.05
N SER A 219 -4.96 -5.00 19.38
CA SER A 219 -3.69 -4.57 19.97
C SER A 219 -3.92 -3.80 21.27
N GLN A 220 -3.05 -4.00 22.24
CA GLN A 220 -3.16 -3.37 23.55
C GLN A 220 -3.14 -1.84 23.44
N GLY A 221 -4.13 -1.19 24.05
CA GLY A 221 -4.28 0.27 24.04
C GLY A 221 -4.91 0.82 22.76
N ALA A 222 -5.03 0.03 21.69
CA ALA A 222 -5.73 0.44 20.47
C ALA A 222 -7.24 0.63 20.72
N VAL A 223 -7.90 1.38 19.84
CA VAL A 223 -9.35 1.57 19.86
C VAL A 223 -9.95 1.17 18.51
N VAL A 224 -11.21 0.73 18.51
CA VAL A 224 -11.94 0.31 17.32
C VAL A 224 -13.29 1.00 17.23
N ASP A 225 -13.75 1.29 16.03
CA ASP A 225 -15.00 2.01 15.77
C ASP A 225 -16.27 1.20 16.09
N LYS A 226 -16.19 -0.13 16.04
CA LYS A 226 -17.29 -1.06 16.37
C LYS A 226 -16.91 -1.94 17.54
N GLN A 227 -17.77 -2.00 18.55
CA GLN A 227 -17.47 -2.77 19.77
C GLN A 227 -17.60 -4.27 19.55
N SER A 228 -16.70 -5.03 20.16
CA SER A 228 -16.77 -6.49 20.25
C SER A 228 -18.08 -6.95 20.89
N GLY A 229 -18.73 -7.95 20.31
CA GLY A 229 -20.02 -8.48 20.79
C GLY A 229 -21.25 -7.68 20.35
N THR A 230 -21.11 -6.69 19.46
CA THR A 230 -22.26 -5.97 18.89
C THR A 230 -22.70 -6.56 17.55
N GLU A 231 -24.01 -6.59 17.32
CA GLU A 231 -24.58 -7.06 16.05
C GLU A 231 -24.14 -6.19 14.88
N GLN A 232 -23.79 -6.83 13.78
CA GLN A 232 -23.43 -6.20 12.51
C GLN A 232 -24.13 -6.92 11.36
N ASP A 233 -24.39 -6.20 10.29
CA ASP A 233 -25.00 -6.74 9.07
C ASP A 233 -23.94 -7.26 8.09
N PHE A 234 -23.73 -8.58 8.11
CA PHE A 234 -22.79 -9.27 7.22
C PHE A 234 -23.43 -9.75 5.90
N THR A 235 -24.63 -9.30 5.56
CA THR A 235 -25.18 -9.47 4.20
C THR A 235 -24.34 -8.69 3.17
N GLN A 236 -23.51 -7.76 3.66
CA GLN A 236 -22.47 -7.03 2.94
C GLN A 236 -21.16 -7.05 3.75
N PRO A 237 -20.00 -6.83 3.12
CA PRO A 237 -18.75 -6.69 3.86
C PRO A 237 -18.83 -5.59 4.92
N VAL A 238 -18.38 -5.89 6.13
CA VAL A 238 -18.37 -4.93 7.26
C VAL A 238 -16.95 -4.45 7.49
N VAL A 239 -16.76 -3.13 7.52
CA VAL A 239 -15.43 -2.53 7.77
C VAL A 239 -15.30 -2.14 9.23
N TYR A 240 -14.22 -2.58 9.87
CA TYR A 240 -13.78 -2.21 11.21
C TYR A 240 -12.55 -1.33 11.12
N THR A 241 -12.56 -0.18 11.79
CA THR A 241 -11.41 0.73 11.82
C THR A 241 -10.73 0.67 13.16
N VAL A 242 -9.49 0.15 13.20
CA VAL A 242 -8.66 0.10 14.40
C VAL A 242 -7.64 1.23 14.36
N THR A 243 -7.56 1.98 15.46
CA THR A 243 -6.59 3.07 15.63
C THR A 243 -5.65 2.73 16.78
N SER A 244 -4.35 2.84 16.56
CA SER A 244 -3.32 2.59 17.56
C SER A 244 -3.44 3.49 18.79
N GLU A 245 -2.83 3.07 19.92
CA GLU A 245 -2.84 3.85 21.19
C GLU A 245 -2.27 5.26 21.03
N ASP A 246 -1.26 5.43 20.17
CA ASP A 246 -0.65 6.74 19.88
C ASP A 246 -1.40 7.55 18.82
N GLY A 247 -2.38 6.95 18.15
CA GLY A 247 -3.20 7.58 17.12
C GLY A 247 -2.53 7.72 15.75
N ILE A 248 -1.30 7.20 15.56
CA ILE A 248 -0.55 7.32 14.31
C ILE A 248 -1.06 6.35 13.25
N VAL A 249 -1.23 5.07 13.64
CA VAL A 249 -1.62 4.01 12.71
C VAL A 249 -3.13 3.80 12.77
N ARG A 250 -3.74 3.74 11.59
CA ARG A 250 -5.15 3.43 11.42
C ARG A 250 -5.29 2.37 10.35
N LYS A 251 -5.81 1.20 10.74
CA LYS A 251 -6.05 0.07 9.83
C LYS A 251 -7.55 -0.17 9.66
N GLN A 252 -7.95 -0.47 8.42
CA GLN A 252 -9.32 -0.85 8.11
C GLN A 252 -9.36 -2.34 7.79
N TYR A 253 -10.11 -3.09 8.58
CA TYR A 253 -10.34 -4.51 8.40
C TYR A 253 -11.68 -4.73 7.70
N THR A 254 -11.67 -5.46 6.60
CA THR A 254 -12.89 -5.85 5.88
C THR A 254 -13.27 -7.27 6.28
N VAL A 255 -14.45 -7.43 6.89
CA VAL A 255 -14.98 -8.73 7.31
C VAL A 255 -16.08 -9.16 6.38
N ALA A 256 -15.94 -10.33 5.75
CA ALA A 256 -16.88 -10.81 4.74
C ALA A 256 -17.13 -12.32 4.83
N VAL A 257 -18.36 -12.73 4.42
CA VAL A 257 -18.74 -14.14 4.25
C VAL A 257 -18.02 -14.74 3.05
N VAL A 258 -17.59 -15.99 3.19
CA VAL A 258 -17.03 -16.82 2.12
C VAL A 258 -17.88 -18.08 2.03
N GLY A 259 -18.78 -18.19 1.04
CA GLY A 259 -19.62 -19.38 0.84
C GLY A 259 -18.86 -20.57 0.23
N LYS A 260 -19.53 -21.76 0.13
CA LYS A 260 -18.99 -22.95 -0.53
C LYS A 260 -18.84 -22.81 -2.04
N GLU A 261 -19.78 -22.10 -2.70
CA GLU A 261 -19.70 -21.74 -4.11
C GLU A 261 -19.33 -20.26 -4.22
N LYS A 262 -18.31 -19.97 -5.00
CA LYS A 262 -17.88 -18.58 -5.22
C LYS A 262 -18.35 -18.12 -6.59
N ASP A 263 -19.47 -17.44 -6.59
CA ASP A 263 -19.80 -16.52 -7.67
C ASP A 263 -18.95 -15.26 -7.45
N ILE A 264 -18.05 -15.00 -8.39
CA ILE A 264 -17.21 -13.81 -8.38
C ILE A 264 -18.03 -12.71 -9.05
N ASN A 265 -18.83 -12.00 -8.23
CA ASN A 265 -19.78 -10.99 -8.70
C ASN A 265 -19.06 -9.65 -8.91
N LEU A 266 -19.23 -9.07 -10.11
CA LEU A 266 -18.67 -7.78 -10.51
C LEU A 266 -19.75 -6.67 -10.62
N ASP A 267 -20.96 -6.87 -10.08
CA ASP A 267 -22.05 -5.90 -10.16
C ASP A 267 -21.88 -4.70 -9.22
N ALA A 268 -21.22 -4.89 -8.08
CA ALA A 268 -21.02 -3.85 -7.08
C ALA A 268 -19.63 -3.22 -7.17
N TRP A 269 -19.58 -1.90 -7.21
CA TRP A 269 -18.33 -1.11 -7.29
C TRP A 269 -18.36 0.02 -6.29
N THR A 270 -17.18 0.40 -5.81
CA THR A 270 -16.99 1.54 -4.91
C THR A 270 -15.88 2.44 -5.44
N THR A 271 -15.90 3.71 -5.00
CA THR A 271 -14.88 4.69 -5.38
C THR A 271 -13.84 4.82 -4.27
N VAL A 272 -12.59 4.60 -4.63
CA VAL A 272 -11.42 4.84 -3.78
C VAL A 272 -10.83 6.20 -4.16
N LYS A 273 -10.60 7.07 -3.17
CA LYS A 273 -9.98 8.37 -3.36
C LYS A 273 -8.54 8.35 -2.87
N SER A 274 -7.69 9.11 -3.54
CA SER A 274 -6.33 9.30 -3.07
C SER A 274 -6.29 9.92 -1.67
N GLU A 275 -5.40 9.41 -0.82
CA GLU A 275 -5.10 9.97 0.50
C GLU A 275 -4.03 11.08 0.42
N THR A 276 -3.46 11.31 -0.77
CA THR A 276 -2.47 12.37 -1.02
C THR A 276 -3.10 13.74 -0.83
N SER A 277 -2.52 14.57 0.02
CA SER A 277 -3.04 15.90 0.34
C SER A 277 -3.11 16.78 -0.91
N GLY A 278 -4.31 17.27 -1.21
CA GLY A 278 -4.56 18.11 -2.39
C GLY A 278 -4.81 17.34 -3.67
N SER A 279 -4.68 16.02 -3.68
CA SER A 279 -5.05 15.19 -4.84
C SER A 279 -6.57 15.15 -5.03
N THR A 280 -6.99 15.08 -6.28
CA THR A 280 -8.38 14.82 -6.70
C THR A 280 -8.52 13.45 -7.36
N GLU A 281 -7.44 12.66 -7.37
CA GLU A 281 -7.42 11.34 -8.00
C GLU A 281 -8.37 10.37 -7.29
N SER A 282 -9.06 9.58 -8.10
CA SER A 282 -9.92 8.51 -7.61
C SER A 282 -10.12 7.45 -8.70
N TYR A 283 -10.35 6.22 -8.29
CA TYR A 283 -10.69 5.13 -9.18
C TYR A 283 -11.85 4.31 -8.61
N GLU A 284 -12.48 3.52 -9.47
CA GLU A 284 -13.48 2.54 -9.05
C GLU A 284 -12.85 1.16 -8.92
N THR A 285 -13.27 0.40 -7.91
CA THR A 285 -12.85 -0.98 -7.68
C THR A 285 -14.08 -1.86 -7.36
N PRO A 286 -14.09 -3.14 -7.75
CA PRO A 286 -15.16 -4.05 -7.35
C PRO A 286 -15.24 -4.17 -5.83
N VAL A 287 -16.47 -4.25 -5.32
CA VAL A 287 -16.70 -4.54 -3.90
C VAL A 287 -16.41 -6.02 -3.65
N GLY A 288 -15.70 -6.33 -2.57
CA GLY A 288 -15.32 -7.68 -2.21
C GLY A 288 -13.80 -7.86 -2.15
N ARG A 289 -13.36 -9.10 -2.23
CA ARG A 289 -11.94 -9.46 -2.10
C ARG A 289 -11.23 -9.45 -3.46
N PHE A 290 -11.21 -8.29 -4.09
CA PHE A 290 -10.55 -8.07 -5.36
C PHE A 290 -9.38 -7.10 -5.23
N GLY A 291 -8.27 -7.46 -5.87
CA GLY A 291 -7.18 -6.55 -6.18
C GLY A 291 -7.25 -6.13 -7.65
N THR A 292 -6.80 -4.90 -7.93
CA THR A 292 -6.65 -4.38 -9.29
C THR A 292 -5.33 -3.65 -9.43
N SER A 293 -4.90 -3.39 -10.66
CA SER A 293 -3.72 -2.55 -10.92
C SER A 293 -3.94 -1.04 -10.67
N ASN A 294 -5.15 -0.62 -10.34
CA ASN A 294 -5.51 0.80 -10.15
C ASN A 294 -4.74 1.50 -9.02
N PRO A 295 -4.51 0.90 -7.83
CA PRO A 295 -3.78 1.58 -6.75
C PRO A 295 -2.36 1.99 -7.14
N GLY A 296 -1.64 1.11 -7.85
CA GLY A 296 -0.30 1.43 -8.35
C GLY A 296 -0.32 2.60 -9.32
N LEU A 297 -1.33 2.68 -10.19
CA LEU A 297 -1.47 3.80 -11.10
C LEU A 297 -1.92 5.09 -10.40
N MET A 298 -2.75 4.99 -9.34
CA MET A 298 -3.11 6.17 -8.56
C MET A 298 -1.87 6.83 -7.94
N THR A 299 -0.93 6.04 -7.42
CA THR A 299 0.35 6.56 -6.93
C THR A 299 1.12 7.32 -8.02
N ILE A 300 1.15 6.78 -9.26
CA ILE A 300 1.78 7.44 -10.39
C ILE A 300 1.02 8.72 -10.78
N ASN A 301 -0.30 8.66 -10.84
CA ASN A 301 -1.15 9.79 -11.20
C ASN A 301 -1.02 10.94 -10.19
N ASP A 302 -0.99 10.66 -8.90
CA ASP A 302 -0.76 11.68 -7.87
C ASP A 302 0.58 12.40 -8.08
N MET A 303 1.63 11.64 -8.40
CA MET A 303 2.95 12.19 -8.65
C MET A 303 2.98 13.07 -9.91
N ILE A 304 2.47 12.60 -11.05
CA ILE A 304 2.51 13.36 -12.31
C ILE A 304 1.54 14.54 -12.31
N SER A 305 0.38 14.42 -11.65
CA SER A 305 -0.57 15.53 -11.49
C SER A 305 0.02 16.67 -10.67
N SER A 306 0.81 16.36 -9.64
CA SER A 306 1.52 17.37 -8.85
C SER A 306 2.61 18.08 -9.67
N ALA A 307 3.17 17.42 -10.68
CA ALA A 307 4.09 18.02 -11.66
C ALA A 307 3.37 18.75 -12.83
N GLY A 308 2.05 18.90 -12.75
CA GLY A 308 1.24 19.59 -13.76
C GLY A 308 0.97 18.79 -15.03
N LEU A 309 1.20 17.48 -15.02
CA LEU A 309 0.88 16.58 -16.11
C LEU A 309 -0.55 16.02 -15.96
N SER A 310 -1.15 15.65 -17.09
CA SER A 310 -2.46 15.00 -17.07
C SER A 310 -2.35 13.57 -16.55
N PRO A 311 -3.27 13.13 -15.69
CA PRO A 311 -3.29 11.76 -15.18
C PRO A 311 -3.52 10.74 -16.30
N LEU A 312 -2.97 9.55 -16.13
CA LEU A 312 -3.18 8.41 -17.01
C LEU A 312 -4.54 7.75 -16.73
N GLU A 313 -5.12 7.11 -17.75
CA GLU A 313 -6.37 6.35 -17.60
C GLU A 313 -6.17 5.16 -16.65
N TYR A 314 -7.12 4.94 -15.75
CA TYR A 314 -7.10 3.76 -14.87
C TYR A 314 -7.38 2.48 -15.67
N PRO A 315 -6.55 1.43 -15.50
CA PRO A 315 -6.64 0.21 -16.28
C PRO A 315 -7.88 -0.64 -15.98
N VAL A 316 -8.49 -0.50 -14.82
CA VAL A 316 -9.68 -1.29 -14.44
C VAL A 316 -10.83 -0.36 -14.09
N LYS A 317 -11.99 -0.59 -14.71
CA LYS A 317 -13.22 0.17 -14.45
C LYS A 317 -14.48 -0.65 -14.70
N PRO A 318 -15.61 -0.28 -14.06
CA PRO A 318 -16.91 -0.88 -14.39
C PRO A 318 -17.40 -0.42 -15.75
N ILE A 319 -18.05 -1.33 -16.45
CA ILE A 319 -18.82 -1.04 -17.66
C ILE A 319 -20.15 -1.78 -17.61
N GLU A 320 -21.03 -1.55 -18.59
CA GLU A 320 -22.23 -2.37 -18.79
C GLU A 320 -21.81 -3.80 -19.15
N GLY A 321 -22.29 -4.77 -18.37
CA GLY A 321 -21.99 -6.18 -18.49
C GLY A 321 -22.91 -6.91 -19.48
N LYS A 322 -22.75 -8.22 -19.53
CA LYS A 322 -23.73 -9.10 -20.15
C LYS A 322 -25.01 -9.13 -19.30
N GLU A 323 -24.84 -9.14 -17.99
CA GLU A 323 -25.85 -8.91 -16.97
C GLU A 323 -25.28 -7.94 -15.96
N GLY A 324 -26.02 -6.89 -15.58
CA GLY A 324 -25.53 -5.91 -14.62
C GLY A 324 -24.25 -5.19 -15.06
N LYS A 325 -23.19 -5.23 -14.23
CA LYS A 325 -21.89 -4.64 -14.52
C LYS A 325 -20.83 -5.70 -14.79
N ALA A 326 -19.91 -5.37 -15.67
CA ALA A 326 -18.69 -6.12 -15.97
C ALA A 326 -17.45 -5.32 -15.62
N ALA A 327 -16.31 -5.97 -15.52
CA ALA A 327 -15.02 -5.34 -15.42
C ALA A 327 -14.36 -5.19 -16.79
N GLN A 328 -14.06 -3.95 -17.18
CA GLN A 328 -13.10 -3.66 -18.24
C GLN A 328 -11.69 -3.62 -17.65
N VAL A 329 -10.78 -4.37 -18.25
CA VAL A 329 -9.36 -4.47 -17.87
C VAL A 329 -8.54 -4.11 -19.10
N LYS A 330 -7.71 -3.04 -19.02
CA LYS A 330 -7.05 -2.45 -20.18
C LYS A 330 -5.54 -2.29 -19.96
N THR A 331 -4.75 -2.64 -20.95
CA THR A 331 -3.31 -2.35 -20.98
C THR A 331 -3.09 -0.90 -21.38
N ILE A 332 -2.31 -0.18 -20.60
CA ILE A 332 -2.02 1.24 -20.81
C ILE A 332 -0.53 1.47 -21.07
N TYR A 333 -0.23 2.56 -21.79
CA TYR A 333 1.13 3.04 -21.99
C TYR A 333 1.46 4.03 -20.89
N THR A 334 2.36 3.64 -19.99
CA THR A 334 2.73 4.40 -18.80
C THR A 334 4.04 5.18 -18.97
N PHE A 335 4.40 5.51 -20.23
CA PHE A 335 5.53 6.38 -20.50
C PHE A 335 5.28 7.81 -20.04
N ILE A 336 6.19 8.33 -19.23
CA ILE A 336 6.13 9.68 -18.66
C ILE A 336 7.36 10.46 -19.11
N SER A 337 7.15 11.66 -19.66
CA SER A 337 8.20 12.61 -20.00
C SER A 337 8.04 13.89 -19.21
N ILE A 338 9.04 14.26 -18.43
CA ILE A 338 9.06 15.51 -17.65
C ILE A 338 10.22 16.36 -18.17
N GLY A 339 9.88 17.55 -18.70
CA GLY A 339 10.88 18.45 -19.26
C GLY A 339 11.71 17.87 -20.41
N GLY A 340 11.17 16.88 -21.14
CA GLY A 340 11.84 16.19 -22.23
C GLY A 340 12.75 15.02 -21.80
N MET A 341 12.81 14.73 -20.49
CA MET A 341 13.52 13.56 -19.95
C MET A 341 12.58 12.36 -19.86
N ASP A 342 13.09 11.17 -20.12
CA ASP A 342 12.41 9.91 -19.87
C ASP A 342 12.38 9.63 -18.35
N PHE A 343 11.24 9.87 -17.74
CA PHE A 343 11.06 9.71 -16.31
C PHE A 343 11.05 8.23 -15.88
N ASN A 344 10.53 7.33 -16.72
CA ASN A 344 10.54 5.89 -16.46
C ASN A 344 11.98 5.37 -16.35
N ALA A 345 12.85 5.81 -17.25
CA ALA A 345 14.27 5.46 -17.19
C ALA A 345 14.96 6.05 -15.94
N ALA A 346 14.62 7.28 -15.56
CA ALA A 346 15.18 7.95 -14.38
C ALA A 346 14.75 7.25 -13.06
N MET A 347 13.55 6.67 -13.04
CA MET A 347 13.02 5.91 -11.88
C MET A 347 13.52 4.46 -11.84
N ALA A 348 14.57 4.12 -12.57
CA ALA A 348 15.27 2.82 -12.55
C ALA A 348 14.34 1.59 -12.68
N GLY A 349 13.23 1.73 -13.42
CA GLY A 349 12.28 0.65 -13.69
C GLY A 349 11.21 0.45 -12.60
N LEU A 350 11.08 1.37 -11.64
CA LEU A 350 9.97 1.39 -10.69
C LEU A 350 8.63 1.70 -11.39
N ILE A 351 8.67 2.47 -12.48
CA ILE A 351 7.51 2.75 -13.32
C ILE A 351 7.74 2.04 -14.65
N PRO A 352 6.98 0.99 -14.98
CA PRO A 352 7.11 0.31 -16.26
C PRO A 352 6.61 1.20 -17.41
N TYR A 353 7.07 0.94 -18.64
CA TYR A 353 6.57 1.62 -19.85
C TYR A 353 5.19 1.13 -20.27
N VAL A 354 4.90 -0.13 -19.99
CA VAL A 354 3.62 -0.77 -20.27
C VAL A 354 3.09 -1.35 -18.97
N THR A 355 1.87 -0.98 -18.61
CA THR A 355 1.14 -1.54 -17.47
C THR A 355 -0.06 -2.33 -17.99
N SER A 356 -0.02 -3.63 -17.83
CA SER A 356 -1.18 -4.48 -18.07
C SER A 356 -2.24 -4.18 -17.01
N GLY A 357 -3.49 -4.01 -17.44
CA GLY A 357 -4.59 -4.07 -16.52
C GLY A 357 -4.67 -5.46 -15.90
N SER A 358 -4.95 -5.51 -14.61
CA SER A 358 -5.19 -6.76 -13.90
C SER A 358 -6.33 -6.62 -12.91
N LEU A 359 -7.16 -7.66 -12.85
CA LEU A 359 -8.21 -7.87 -11.87
C LEU A 359 -8.02 -9.28 -11.31
N PHE A 360 -7.97 -9.42 -10.00
CA PHE A 360 -7.73 -10.72 -9.38
C PHE A 360 -8.37 -10.83 -8.00
N THR A 361 -8.61 -12.05 -7.53
CA THR A 361 -8.96 -12.26 -6.13
C THR A 361 -7.72 -12.16 -5.25
N GLY A 362 -7.78 -11.32 -4.21
CA GLY A 362 -6.67 -10.93 -3.35
C GLY A 362 -6.66 -9.45 -3.07
N SER A 363 -5.49 -8.88 -2.78
CA SER A 363 -5.29 -7.45 -2.52
C SER A 363 -4.15 -6.86 -3.36
N PHE A 364 -4.11 -5.55 -3.45
CA PHE A 364 -2.99 -4.82 -4.04
C PHE A 364 -2.40 -3.89 -2.98
N GLU A 365 -1.14 -4.10 -2.66
CA GLU A 365 -0.39 -3.31 -1.68
C GLU A 365 0.83 -2.72 -2.39
N THR A 366 0.85 -1.39 -2.53
CA THR A 366 1.93 -0.72 -3.26
C THR A 366 3.29 -0.97 -2.58
N ASP A 367 4.17 -1.70 -3.26
CA ASP A 367 5.57 -1.92 -2.86
C ASP A 367 6.49 -1.15 -3.81
N MET A 368 6.94 0.03 -3.37
CA MET A 368 7.83 0.87 -4.16
C MET A 368 9.25 0.30 -4.28
N GLY A 369 9.65 -0.60 -3.39
CA GLY A 369 10.95 -1.27 -3.45
C GLY A 369 10.98 -2.40 -4.50
N ASN A 370 9.85 -3.06 -4.69
CA ASN A 370 9.67 -4.11 -5.68
C ASN A 370 8.21 -4.11 -6.20
N PRO A 371 7.88 -3.33 -7.24
CA PRO A 371 6.51 -3.21 -7.74
C PRO A 371 5.84 -4.53 -8.12
N LEU A 372 6.63 -5.57 -8.46
CA LEU A 372 6.11 -6.92 -8.75
C LEU A 372 5.50 -7.60 -7.51
N ASN A 373 5.91 -7.20 -6.31
CA ASN A 373 5.33 -7.66 -5.04
C ASN A 373 4.00 -6.99 -4.70
N SER A 374 3.60 -5.93 -5.40
CA SER A 374 2.38 -5.18 -5.07
C SER A 374 1.10 -6.01 -5.24
N THR A 375 1.10 -7.01 -6.11
CA THR A 375 -0.02 -7.95 -6.27
C THR A 375 0.06 -9.04 -5.21
N LYS A 376 -0.99 -9.18 -4.40
CA LYS A 376 -1.15 -10.23 -3.38
C LYS A 376 -2.26 -11.15 -3.82
N PHE A 377 -1.91 -12.29 -4.43
CA PHE A 377 -2.86 -13.18 -5.06
C PHE A 377 -3.49 -14.17 -4.10
N GLY A 378 -4.80 -14.33 -4.20
CA GLY A 378 -5.55 -15.39 -3.56
C GLY A 378 -6.31 -14.97 -2.32
N ILE A 379 -7.37 -15.70 -2.09
CA ILE A 379 -8.23 -15.60 -0.91
C ILE A 379 -8.36 -17.00 -0.31
N PRO A 380 -8.55 -17.16 1.01
CA PRO A 380 -8.82 -18.46 1.61
C PRO A 380 -9.93 -19.19 0.88
N PHE A 381 -9.75 -20.47 0.64
CA PHE A 381 -10.68 -21.29 -0.11
C PHE A 381 -10.85 -22.69 0.51
N VAL A 382 -12.09 -23.13 0.58
CA VAL A 382 -12.45 -24.46 1.10
C VAL A 382 -13.13 -25.27 0.01
N GLY A 383 -12.78 -26.54 -0.06
CA GLY A 383 -13.24 -27.49 -1.07
C GLY A 383 -12.23 -27.68 -2.21
N GLU A 384 -12.48 -28.69 -3.03
CA GLU A 384 -11.68 -28.99 -4.22
C GLU A 384 -12.31 -28.27 -5.41
N PRO A 385 -11.66 -27.27 -6.04
CA PRO A 385 -12.24 -26.58 -7.19
C PRO A 385 -12.30 -27.50 -8.40
N VAL A 386 -13.38 -27.36 -9.18
CA VAL A 386 -13.66 -28.20 -10.36
C VAL A 386 -13.54 -27.41 -11.65
N THR A 387 -14.23 -26.28 -11.74
CA THR A 387 -14.22 -25.43 -12.95
C THR A 387 -14.09 -23.95 -12.61
N LEU A 388 -13.41 -23.22 -13.48
CA LEU A 388 -13.52 -21.76 -13.62
C LEU A 388 -14.33 -21.49 -14.89
N SER A 389 -15.39 -20.71 -14.81
CA SER A 389 -16.21 -20.30 -15.94
C SER A 389 -16.56 -18.81 -15.89
N GLY A 390 -17.06 -18.29 -16.98
CA GLY A 390 -17.50 -16.90 -17.09
C GLY A 390 -17.69 -16.46 -18.54
N TRP A 391 -17.90 -15.16 -18.72
CA TRP A 391 -18.07 -14.55 -20.02
C TRP A 391 -16.99 -13.50 -20.25
N TYR A 392 -16.48 -13.41 -21.48
CA TYR A 392 -15.46 -12.42 -21.80
C TYR A 392 -15.57 -11.89 -23.23
N LYS A 393 -14.94 -10.74 -23.46
CA LYS A 393 -14.57 -10.16 -24.75
C LYS A 393 -13.12 -9.73 -24.67
N TYR A 394 -12.43 -9.78 -25.81
CA TYR A 394 -11.07 -9.29 -25.88
C TYR A 394 -10.75 -8.63 -27.21
N THR A 395 -10.08 -7.50 -27.16
CA THR A 395 -9.55 -6.80 -28.33
C THR A 395 -8.09 -6.45 -28.07
N PRO A 396 -7.15 -6.98 -28.86
CA PRO A 396 -5.73 -6.65 -28.71
C PRO A 396 -5.43 -5.20 -29.13
N GLY A 397 -4.45 -4.61 -28.47
CA GLY A 397 -3.90 -3.31 -28.86
C GLY A 397 -3.10 -3.38 -30.16
N PRO A 398 -2.90 -2.22 -30.83
CA PRO A 398 -2.34 -2.20 -32.20
C PRO A 398 -0.83 -2.45 -32.28
N VAL A 399 -0.07 -2.21 -31.19
CA VAL A 399 1.39 -2.29 -31.19
C VAL A 399 1.87 -2.93 -29.88
N TYR A 400 2.63 -4.00 -30.00
CA TYR A 400 3.21 -4.70 -28.87
C TYR A 400 4.58 -4.13 -28.47
N TYR A 401 4.80 -3.90 -27.19
CA TYR A 401 6.05 -3.41 -26.62
C TYR A 401 6.64 -4.44 -25.65
N ASP A 402 7.96 -4.54 -25.65
CA ASP A 402 8.69 -5.24 -24.60
C ASP A 402 8.93 -4.35 -23.36
N ASN A 403 9.54 -4.91 -22.32
CA ASN A 403 9.82 -4.20 -21.07
C ASN A 403 10.93 -3.13 -21.18
N LYS A 404 11.56 -2.98 -22.35
CA LYS A 404 12.53 -1.92 -22.65
C LYS A 404 11.95 -0.84 -23.57
N ASN A 405 10.63 -0.81 -23.72
CA ASN A 405 9.93 0.10 -24.61
C ASN A 405 10.27 -0.08 -26.10
N GLN A 406 10.66 -1.32 -26.50
CA GLN A 406 10.94 -1.64 -27.90
C GLN A 406 9.70 -2.28 -28.53
N ILE A 407 9.39 -1.85 -29.76
CA ILE A 407 8.30 -2.47 -30.54
C ILE A 407 8.71 -3.88 -30.94
N VAL A 408 7.86 -4.84 -30.65
CA VAL A 408 8.01 -6.23 -31.09
C VAL A 408 7.12 -6.44 -32.31
N SER A 409 7.75 -6.44 -33.48
CA SER A 409 7.04 -6.64 -34.76
C SER A 409 6.40 -8.03 -34.81
N ASP A 410 5.24 -8.11 -35.46
CA ASP A 410 4.49 -9.36 -35.72
C ASP A 410 4.01 -10.11 -34.47
N LYS A 411 4.06 -9.46 -33.29
CA LYS A 411 3.45 -10.00 -32.08
C LYS A 411 2.10 -9.34 -31.82
N VAL A 412 1.05 -10.15 -31.73
CA VAL A 412 -0.28 -9.74 -31.32
C VAL A 412 -0.43 -10.07 -29.84
N ASP A 413 -1.02 -9.16 -29.08
CA ASP A 413 -1.26 -9.37 -27.65
C ASP A 413 -2.41 -10.33 -27.42
N GLU A 414 -2.37 -11.03 -26.30
CA GLU A 414 -3.40 -11.97 -25.83
C GLU A 414 -3.76 -11.65 -24.39
N CYS A 415 -5.03 -11.87 -24.02
CA CYS A 415 -5.43 -11.80 -22.62
C CYS A 415 -5.09 -13.09 -21.88
N SER A 416 -5.12 -13.03 -20.56
CA SER A 416 -4.98 -14.19 -19.69
C SER A 416 -6.12 -14.21 -18.68
N ILE A 417 -6.84 -15.35 -18.61
CA ILE A 417 -7.83 -15.66 -17.57
C ILE A 417 -7.48 -17.02 -17.00
N TYR A 418 -7.12 -17.06 -15.72
CA TYR A 418 -6.79 -18.32 -15.06
C TYR A 418 -7.13 -18.30 -13.57
N ALA A 419 -7.16 -19.49 -12.99
CA ALA A 419 -7.21 -19.64 -11.55
C ALA A 419 -6.19 -20.67 -11.08
N VAL A 420 -5.67 -20.48 -9.88
CA VAL A 420 -4.80 -21.43 -9.19
C VAL A 420 -5.29 -21.68 -7.78
N LEU A 421 -5.20 -22.94 -7.36
CA LEU A 421 -5.31 -23.33 -5.96
C LEU A 421 -3.92 -23.59 -5.43
N TYR A 422 -3.53 -22.95 -4.32
CA TYR A 422 -2.23 -23.13 -3.72
C TYR A 422 -2.32 -23.36 -2.20
N GLU A 423 -1.35 -24.11 -1.64
CA GLU A 423 -1.29 -24.43 -0.23
C GLU A 423 -0.89 -23.19 0.60
N GLU A 424 -1.53 -23.01 1.76
CA GLU A 424 -1.10 -22.05 2.76
C GLU A 424 0.34 -22.33 3.19
N ALA A 425 1.11 -21.28 3.40
CA ALA A 425 2.40 -21.33 4.07
C ALA A 425 2.50 -20.13 5.00
N LEU A 426 2.89 -20.39 6.25
CA LEU A 426 2.98 -19.34 7.26
C LEU A 426 4.41 -18.83 7.37
N ASP A 427 4.58 -17.55 7.59
CA ASP A 427 5.84 -16.95 7.98
C ASP A 427 6.14 -17.21 9.47
N LYS A 428 7.26 -16.69 9.97
CA LYS A 428 7.67 -16.82 11.38
C LYS A 428 6.69 -16.20 12.39
N ASP A 429 5.84 -15.28 11.92
CA ASP A 429 4.89 -14.53 12.73
C ASP A 429 3.46 -15.12 12.63
N GLY A 430 3.30 -16.19 11.83
CA GLY A 430 2.04 -16.91 11.66
C GLY A 430 1.13 -16.35 10.57
N ASN A 431 1.60 -15.39 9.77
CA ASN A 431 0.83 -14.85 8.64
C ASN A 431 1.01 -15.70 7.39
N ASN A 432 -0.01 -15.79 6.54
CA ASN A 432 0.13 -16.50 5.28
C ASN A 432 1.06 -15.72 4.32
N ILE A 433 2.04 -16.44 3.78
CA ILE A 433 2.89 -15.94 2.70
C ILE A 433 2.09 -16.03 1.40
N VAL A 434 1.52 -14.93 0.94
CA VAL A 434 0.73 -14.88 -0.29
C VAL A 434 1.62 -14.98 -1.53
N LEU A 435 1.07 -15.48 -2.65
CA LEU A 435 1.76 -15.46 -3.93
C LEU A 435 1.66 -14.08 -4.57
N THR A 436 2.67 -13.69 -5.33
CA THR A 436 2.81 -12.37 -5.95
C THR A 436 3.08 -12.47 -7.45
N GLY A 437 3.17 -11.31 -8.12
CA GLY A 437 3.60 -11.21 -9.52
C GLY A 437 5.12 -11.20 -9.71
N ASP A 438 5.92 -11.37 -8.66
CA ASP A 438 7.38 -11.29 -8.77
C ASP A 438 7.99 -12.54 -9.42
N TYR A 439 8.10 -12.52 -10.73
CA TYR A 439 8.72 -13.61 -11.51
C TYR A 439 10.21 -13.81 -11.23
N LYS A 440 10.86 -12.91 -10.49
CA LYS A 440 12.26 -13.06 -10.08
C LYS A 440 12.40 -13.96 -8.86
N ASP A 441 11.34 -14.06 -8.03
CA ASP A 441 11.26 -15.01 -6.93
C ASP A 441 10.37 -16.20 -7.33
N LYS A 442 10.98 -17.35 -7.62
CA LYS A 442 10.27 -18.53 -8.12
C LYS A 442 9.24 -19.09 -7.15
N GLU A 443 9.45 -18.93 -5.84
CA GLU A 443 8.53 -19.45 -4.82
C GLU A 443 7.41 -18.46 -4.47
N ALA A 444 7.66 -17.17 -4.58
CA ALA A 444 6.62 -16.15 -4.42
C ALA A 444 5.77 -15.99 -5.69
N TYR A 445 6.32 -16.28 -6.87
CA TYR A 445 5.63 -16.06 -8.14
C TYR A 445 4.51 -17.05 -8.39
N ILE A 446 3.30 -16.55 -8.58
CA ILE A 446 2.08 -17.35 -8.85
C ILE A 446 2.21 -18.30 -10.06
N GLY A 447 3.07 -17.96 -11.02
CA GLY A 447 3.31 -18.78 -12.22
C GLY A 447 4.19 -20.00 -11.99
N THR A 448 5.05 -20.01 -10.96
CA THR A 448 6.06 -21.06 -10.76
C THR A 448 6.17 -21.62 -9.35
N SER A 449 5.47 -21.05 -8.38
CA SER A 449 5.54 -21.48 -6.99
C SER A 449 5.25 -22.96 -6.84
N SER A 450 6.09 -23.62 -6.05
CA SER A 450 5.92 -25.03 -5.68
C SER A 450 4.64 -25.28 -4.86
N ARG A 451 4.02 -24.25 -4.29
CA ARG A 451 2.79 -24.34 -3.51
C ARG A 451 1.54 -24.49 -4.36
N VAL A 452 1.59 -24.15 -5.65
CA VAL A 452 0.45 -24.30 -6.56
C VAL A 452 0.16 -25.77 -6.78
N VAL A 453 -1.09 -26.18 -6.48
CA VAL A 453 -1.55 -27.56 -6.53
C VAL A 453 -2.40 -27.83 -7.76
N MET A 454 -3.33 -26.91 -8.07
CA MET A 454 -4.23 -27.04 -9.22
C MET A 454 -4.26 -25.74 -10.02
N ARG A 455 -4.54 -25.88 -11.32
CA ARG A 455 -4.71 -24.74 -12.23
C ARG A 455 -5.83 -24.98 -13.22
N ALA A 456 -6.63 -23.94 -13.46
CA ALA A 456 -7.54 -23.81 -14.59
C ALA A 456 -7.14 -22.57 -15.39
N ALA A 457 -7.19 -22.61 -16.71
CA ALA A 457 -6.81 -21.47 -17.55
C ALA A 457 -7.62 -21.47 -18.86
N LEU A 458 -7.94 -20.28 -19.35
CA LEU A 458 -8.43 -20.05 -20.70
C LEU A 458 -7.34 -20.53 -21.68
N GLU A 459 -7.73 -21.38 -22.66
CA GLU A 459 -6.78 -21.98 -23.60
C GLU A 459 -6.28 -20.99 -24.66
N ASN A 460 -7.13 -20.04 -25.06
CA ASN A 460 -6.82 -19.09 -26.13
C ASN A 460 -7.25 -17.67 -25.69
N GLY A 461 -6.27 -16.79 -25.51
CA GLY A 461 -6.46 -15.39 -25.13
C GLY A 461 -6.56 -14.41 -26.30
N GLY A 462 -6.69 -14.90 -27.54
CA GLY A 462 -6.76 -14.05 -28.74
C GLY A 462 -8.07 -13.25 -28.85
N GLU A 463 -8.21 -12.50 -29.97
CA GLU A 463 -9.34 -11.57 -30.20
C GLU A 463 -10.70 -12.28 -30.15
N VAL A 464 -11.63 -11.73 -29.32
CA VAL A 464 -13.03 -12.18 -29.21
C VAL A 464 -13.92 -10.95 -29.09
N LYS A 465 -14.66 -10.62 -30.16
CA LYS A 465 -15.46 -9.40 -30.25
C LYS A 465 -16.82 -9.46 -29.54
N ASP A 466 -17.42 -10.63 -29.55
CA ASP A 466 -18.74 -10.85 -28.95
C ASP A 466 -18.59 -11.55 -27.59
N TRP A 467 -19.61 -11.39 -26.72
CA TRP A 467 -19.65 -12.12 -25.47
C TRP A 467 -19.53 -13.63 -25.69
N THR A 468 -18.45 -14.21 -25.22
CA THR A 468 -18.11 -15.63 -25.36
C THR A 468 -18.02 -16.26 -23.98
N GLU A 469 -18.74 -17.34 -23.79
CA GLU A 469 -18.64 -18.15 -22.58
C GLU A 469 -17.36 -18.99 -22.62
N PHE A 470 -16.71 -19.12 -21.48
CA PHE A 470 -15.61 -20.06 -21.31
C PHE A 470 -15.83 -20.93 -20.08
N THR A 471 -15.28 -22.11 -20.12
CA THR A 471 -15.19 -23.04 -18.97
C THR A 471 -13.83 -23.73 -19.03
N ALA A 472 -13.05 -23.58 -17.96
CA ALA A 472 -11.75 -24.20 -17.79
C ALA A 472 -11.79 -25.16 -16.58
N SER A 473 -11.36 -26.40 -16.77
CA SER A 473 -11.29 -27.39 -15.69
C SER A 473 -10.03 -27.17 -14.84
N PHE A 474 -10.16 -27.28 -13.52
CA PHE A 474 -9.01 -27.36 -12.64
C PHE A 474 -8.33 -28.72 -12.81
N ASN A 475 -7.04 -28.68 -13.12
CA ASN A 475 -6.20 -29.86 -13.26
C ASN A 475 -5.10 -29.82 -12.20
N LEU A 476 -4.84 -30.96 -11.57
CA LEU A 476 -3.67 -31.12 -10.70
C LEU A 476 -2.39 -30.88 -11.50
N LEU A 477 -1.48 -30.10 -10.93
CA LEU A 477 -0.14 -29.97 -11.50
C LEU A 477 0.64 -31.28 -11.30
N LYS A 478 1.68 -31.45 -12.09
CA LYS A 478 2.53 -32.64 -12.03
C LYS A 478 3.04 -32.87 -10.62
N ASP A 479 2.93 -34.11 -10.14
CA ASP A 479 3.36 -34.55 -8.82
C ASP A 479 2.66 -33.86 -7.63
N LYS A 480 1.46 -33.28 -7.86
CA LYS A 480 0.63 -32.65 -6.82
C LYS A 480 -0.60 -33.50 -6.53
N THR A 481 -1.10 -33.34 -5.30
CA THR A 481 -2.34 -33.96 -4.82
C THR A 481 -3.14 -32.94 -4.02
N TYR A 482 -4.46 -32.99 -4.11
CA TYR A 482 -5.34 -32.25 -3.22
C TYR A 482 -5.51 -33.05 -1.92
N ASP A 483 -5.33 -32.37 -0.77
CA ASP A 483 -5.50 -32.95 0.57
C ASP A 483 -6.52 -32.10 1.35
N PRO A 484 -7.74 -32.59 1.62
CA PRO A 484 -8.78 -31.82 2.29
C PRO A 484 -8.44 -31.42 3.75
N SER A 485 -7.37 -31.95 4.32
CA SER A 485 -6.90 -31.58 5.67
C SER A 485 -6.00 -30.33 5.68
N LYS A 486 -5.55 -29.89 4.51
CA LYS A 486 -4.72 -28.69 4.34
C LYS A 486 -5.58 -27.45 4.11
N LYS A 487 -5.00 -26.29 4.41
CA LYS A 487 -5.59 -24.98 4.07
C LYS A 487 -5.09 -24.53 2.71
N TYR A 488 -5.97 -23.91 1.95
CA TYR A 488 -5.72 -23.47 0.58
C TYR A 488 -6.17 -22.03 0.36
N TYR A 489 -5.56 -21.44 -0.65
CA TYR A 489 -5.93 -20.15 -1.21
C TYR A 489 -6.25 -20.31 -2.68
N LEU A 490 -7.28 -19.58 -3.14
CA LEU A 490 -7.70 -19.54 -4.54
C LEU A 490 -7.43 -18.15 -5.11
N ALA A 491 -6.61 -18.09 -6.15
CA ALA A 491 -6.43 -16.89 -6.96
C ALA A 491 -7.12 -17.06 -8.31
N VAL A 492 -8.04 -16.16 -8.64
CA VAL A 492 -8.58 -16.00 -10.01
C VAL A 492 -7.97 -14.71 -10.56
N VAL A 493 -7.36 -14.79 -11.74
CA VAL A 493 -6.62 -13.69 -12.34
C VAL A 493 -7.09 -13.43 -13.75
N CYS A 494 -7.43 -12.17 -14.05
CA CYS A 494 -7.79 -11.67 -15.36
C CYS A 494 -6.82 -10.53 -15.73
N ALA A 495 -6.05 -10.70 -16.79
CA ALA A 495 -5.08 -9.72 -17.27
C ALA A 495 -5.31 -9.39 -18.75
N SER A 496 -5.22 -8.10 -19.09
CA SER A 496 -5.39 -7.63 -20.46
C SER A 496 -4.21 -7.93 -21.38
N SER A 497 -3.04 -8.25 -20.81
CA SER A 497 -1.87 -8.75 -21.54
C SER A 497 -1.31 -9.96 -20.82
N ALA A 498 -1.15 -11.08 -21.51
CA ALA A 498 -0.70 -12.36 -20.93
C ALA A 498 0.74 -12.31 -20.39
N GLU A 499 1.57 -11.41 -20.91
CA GLU A 499 2.94 -11.17 -20.42
C GLU A 499 3.05 -9.88 -19.60
N GLY A 500 1.91 -9.44 -19.01
CA GLY A 500 1.83 -8.20 -18.24
C GLY A 500 2.72 -8.18 -16.99
N ASP A 501 2.95 -9.31 -16.35
CA ASP A 501 3.87 -9.50 -15.23
C ASP A 501 5.35 -9.31 -15.63
N TYR A 502 5.67 -9.44 -16.93
CA TYR A 502 6.98 -9.08 -17.49
C TYR A 502 7.03 -7.63 -18.00
N TYR A 503 5.98 -6.83 -17.75
CA TYR A 503 5.84 -5.46 -18.26
C TYR A 503 5.84 -5.38 -19.79
N GLN A 504 5.24 -6.38 -20.44
CA GLN A 504 5.11 -6.50 -21.88
C GLN A 504 3.64 -6.56 -22.28
N GLY A 505 3.31 -6.01 -23.43
CA GLY A 505 1.95 -6.01 -23.95
C GLY A 505 1.70 -4.92 -24.96
N ALA A 506 0.47 -4.84 -25.46
CA ALA A 506 0.06 -3.82 -26.42
C ALA A 506 -0.88 -2.81 -25.75
N PRO A 507 -0.45 -1.55 -25.52
CA PRO A 507 -1.33 -0.50 -25.05
C PRO A 507 -2.61 -0.42 -25.88
N GLY A 508 -3.76 -0.42 -25.19
CA GLY A 508 -5.08 -0.51 -25.83
C GLY A 508 -5.67 -1.92 -25.80
N SER A 509 -4.90 -2.98 -25.52
CA SER A 509 -5.46 -4.31 -25.28
C SER A 509 -6.52 -4.24 -24.20
N THR A 510 -7.72 -4.70 -24.50
CA THR A 510 -8.88 -4.55 -23.62
C THR A 510 -9.58 -5.89 -23.45
N LEU A 511 -9.55 -6.39 -22.21
CA LEU A 511 -10.31 -7.53 -21.74
C LEU A 511 -11.55 -7.03 -21.00
N ILE A 512 -12.70 -7.64 -21.28
CA ILE A 512 -13.93 -7.44 -20.53
C ILE A 512 -14.34 -8.78 -19.97
N VAL A 513 -14.58 -8.87 -18.67
CA VAL A 513 -15.00 -10.11 -17.99
C VAL A 513 -16.26 -9.88 -17.20
N ASP A 514 -17.11 -10.91 -17.18
CA ASP A 514 -18.39 -10.90 -16.49
C ASP A 514 -18.78 -12.29 -16.00
N ASN A 515 -19.61 -12.36 -14.95
CA ASN A 515 -20.19 -13.59 -14.40
C ASN A 515 -19.14 -14.69 -14.16
N LEU A 516 -17.99 -14.32 -13.58
CA LEU A 516 -16.95 -15.27 -13.23
C LEU A 516 -17.45 -16.20 -12.10
N LYS A 517 -17.20 -17.49 -12.25
CA LYS A 517 -17.63 -18.51 -11.28
C LYS A 517 -16.58 -19.59 -11.10
N VAL A 518 -16.35 -20.00 -9.85
CA VAL A 518 -15.60 -21.22 -9.53
C VAL A 518 -16.52 -22.20 -8.84
N THR A 519 -16.67 -23.38 -9.42
CA THR A 519 -17.42 -24.49 -8.78
C THR A 519 -16.47 -25.39 -8.01
N SER A 520 -16.93 -25.98 -6.93
CA SER A 520 -16.16 -26.94 -6.11
C SER A 520 -16.98 -28.19 -5.79
N LYS A 521 -16.28 -29.29 -5.42
CA LYS A 521 -16.92 -30.53 -4.90
C LYS A 521 -17.40 -30.30 -3.49
#